data_66ef102ab4da902e9fbc709b675686cf
#
_entry.id   66ef102ab4da902e9fbc709b675686cf
#
_cell.length_a   1.000
_cell.length_b   1.000
_cell.length_c   1.000
_cell.angle_alpha   90.00
_cell.angle_beta   90.00
_cell.angle_gamma   90.00
#
_symmetry.space_group_name_H-M   'P 1'
#
loop_
_entity.id
_entity.type
_entity.pdbx_description
1 polymer ?
#
loop_
_entity_poly.entity_id
_entity_poly.type
_entity_poly.pdbx_seq_one_letter_code
_entity_poly.pdbx_strand_id
1 'polypeptide(L)'
;SAASDVYKRQKKYYASLNKFKDAPAKSIDGIPITLMANIELPEDFETVRDVGAAGVGLYRTEFLYMNRNSPPDEEEHFETYMEVIKALQGLPLTIRTVDLGADKEVDGVGRQSSHIRSNPALGLRAVRLCLKEPEFFRPQLRAIIRASAHGPIRIMIPMLTNTQEMQQILFIVDELKTELENKSISFDKEIKIGGMIEVPASAICADIFADKLDFLSIGTNDLI
;
A
#
# COMPACT_ATOMS: atom_id res chain seq x y z
N SER A 1 2.19 25.36 32.14
CA SER A 1 1.40 25.96 31.04
C SER A 1 0.53 24.88 30.43
N ALA A 2 -0.63 25.25 29.88
CA ALA A 2 -1.60 24.29 29.29
C ALA A 2 -0.95 23.32 28.30
N ALA A 3 0.01 23.79 27.48
CA ALA A 3 0.77 22.94 26.57
C ALA A 3 1.62 21.85 27.29
N SER A 4 2.22 22.20 28.44
CA SER A 4 2.98 21.23 29.25
C SER A 4 2.06 20.18 29.89
N ASP A 5 0.83 20.55 30.25
CA ASP A 5 -0.12 19.60 30.85
C ASP A 5 -0.73 18.66 29.81
N VAL A 6 -0.98 19.15 28.59
CA VAL A 6 -1.39 18.30 27.46
C VAL A 6 -0.30 17.28 27.13
N TYR A 7 0.96 17.72 27.01
CA TYR A 7 2.10 16.83 26.74
C TYR A 7 2.26 15.75 27.83
N LYS A 8 2.16 16.14 29.13
CA LYS A 8 2.23 15.19 30.25
C LYS A 8 1.10 14.16 30.22
N ARG A 9 -0.15 14.59 29.90
CA ARG A 9 -1.30 13.70 29.77
C ARG A 9 -1.09 12.73 28.61
N GLN A 10 -0.63 13.21 27.47
CA GLN A 10 -0.35 12.40 26.29
C GLN A 10 0.73 11.34 26.59
N LYS A 11 1.85 11.75 27.19
CA LYS A 11 2.92 10.83 27.60
C LYS A 11 2.43 9.77 28.59
N LYS A 12 1.61 10.15 29.57
CA LYS A 12 1.01 9.21 30.53
C LYS A 12 0.03 8.26 29.86
N TYR A 13 -0.74 8.74 28.89
CA TYR A 13 -1.66 7.92 28.10
C TYR A 13 -0.88 6.88 27.28
N TYR A 14 0.12 7.28 26.50
CA TYR A 14 0.97 6.35 25.74
C TYR A 14 1.66 5.33 26.65
N ALA A 15 2.21 5.75 27.78
CA ALA A 15 2.78 4.82 28.75
C ALA A 15 1.76 3.79 29.28
N SER A 16 0.48 4.18 29.41
CA SER A 16 -0.58 3.27 29.83
C SER A 16 -0.97 2.24 28.78
N LEU A 17 -0.67 2.50 27.49
CA LEU A 17 -0.93 1.57 26.38
C LEU A 17 0.08 0.43 26.32
N ASN A 18 1.30 0.63 26.86
CA ASN A 18 2.35 -0.39 26.86
C ASN A 18 1.92 -1.72 27.51
N LYS A 19 0.99 -1.69 28.47
CA LYS A 19 0.40 -2.89 29.08
C LYS A 19 -0.38 -3.78 28.12
N PHE A 20 -0.78 -3.25 26.97
CA PHE A 20 -1.53 -3.99 25.96
C PHE A 20 -0.63 -4.55 24.86
N LYS A 21 0.66 -4.21 24.82
CA LYS A 21 1.59 -4.61 23.79
C LYS A 21 1.62 -6.14 23.58
N ASP A 22 1.67 -6.88 24.68
CA ASP A 22 1.76 -8.33 24.69
C ASP A 22 0.39 -9.01 24.90
N ALA A 23 -0.68 -8.21 24.99
CA ALA A 23 -2.02 -8.76 25.19
C ALA A 23 -2.56 -9.33 23.86
N PRO A 24 -3.13 -10.55 23.88
CA PRO A 24 -3.72 -11.12 22.68
C PRO A 24 -4.93 -10.31 22.23
N ALA A 25 -4.92 -9.85 20.98
CA ALA A 25 -6.06 -9.16 20.40
C ALA A 25 -7.16 -10.18 20.05
N LYS A 26 -8.30 -10.06 20.70
CA LYS A 26 -9.47 -10.92 20.54
C LYS A 26 -10.75 -10.11 20.56
N SER A 27 -11.75 -10.54 19.79
CA SER A 27 -13.11 -10.06 19.90
C SER A 27 -13.78 -10.51 21.19
N ILE A 28 -14.95 -9.97 21.52
CA ILE A 28 -15.70 -10.31 22.75
C ILE A 28 -16.08 -11.80 22.78
N ASP A 29 -16.33 -12.41 21.61
CA ASP A 29 -16.63 -13.82 21.43
C ASP A 29 -15.36 -14.72 21.35
N GLY A 30 -14.18 -14.12 21.56
CA GLY A 30 -12.92 -14.84 21.69
C GLY A 30 -12.19 -15.12 20.38
N ILE A 31 -12.66 -14.60 19.26
CA ILE A 31 -12.00 -14.77 17.95
C ILE A 31 -10.71 -13.94 17.92
N PRO A 32 -9.55 -14.57 17.58
CA PRO A 32 -8.29 -13.84 17.48
C PRO A 32 -8.33 -12.85 16.31
N ILE A 33 -7.84 -11.63 16.54
CA ILE A 33 -7.73 -10.56 15.55
C ILE A 33 -6.24 -10.28 15.30
N THR A 34 -5.80 -10.27 14.05
CA THR A 34 -4.44 -9.90 13.70
C THR A 34 -4.34 -8.37 13.59
N LEU A 35 -3.53 -7.77 14.46
CA LEU A 35 -3.27 -6.33 14.43
C LEU A 35 -2.00 -6.06 13.63
N MET A 36 -2.12 -5.28 12.56
CA MET A 36 -1.01 -4.90 11.69
C MET A 36 -0.84 -3.38 11.70
N ALA A 37 0.39 -2.91 11.52
CA ALA A 37 0.69 -1.48 11.47
C ALA A 37 0.36 -0.87 10.10
N ASN A 38 0.05 0.42 10.11
CA ASN A 38 0.06 1.26 8.92
C ASN A 38 1.28 2.16 9.01
N ILE A 39 2.09 2.19 7.95
CA ILE A 39 3.32 2.97 7.89
C ILE A 39 3.40 3.75 6.58
N GLU A 40 4.08 4.86 6.64
CA GLU A 40 4.28 5.76 5.52
C GLU A 40 5.77 6.07 5.31
N LEU A 41 6.53 6.24 6.38
CA LEU A 41 7.95 6.61 6.32
C LEU A 41 8.83 5.45 6.79
N PRO A 42 10.08 5.36 6.31
CA PRO A 42 11.03 4.35 6.74
C PRO A 42 11.29 4.35 8.25
N GLU A 43 11.22 5.51 8.92
CA GLU A 43 11.43 5.66 10.36
C GLU A 43 10.35 4.94 11.20
N ASP A 44 9.19 4.67 10.62
CA ASP A 44 8.08 4.02 11.31
C ASP A 44 8.33 2.52 11.58
N PHE A 45 9.29 1.88 10.89
CA PHE A 45 9.52 0.43 10.98
C PHE A 45 10.00 -0.03 12.37
N GLU A 46 10.81 0.76 13.06
CA GLU A 46 11.23 0.42 14.42
C GLU A 46 10.00 0.35 15.34
N THR A 47 9.06 1.29 15.15
CA THR A 47 7.82 1.34 15.93
C THR A 47 6.94 0.11 15.71
N VAL A 48 6.90 -0.49 14.51
CA VAL A 48 6.10 -1.68 14.20
C VAL A 48 6.39 -2.83 15.18
N ARG A 49 7.66 -3.09 15.44
CA ARG A 49 8.08 -4.12 16.39
C ARG A 49 7.85 -3.72 17.83
N ASP A 50 8.11 -2.45 18.14
CA ASP A 50 7.96 -1.91 19.49
C ASP A 50 6.52 -1.95 19.99
N VAL A 51 5.55 -1.82 19.10
CA VAL A 51 4.12 -1.92 19.47
C VAL A 51 3.58 -3.36 19.40
N GLY A 52 4.41 -4.34 19.01
CA GLY A 52 3.99 -5.73 18.90
C GLY A 52 3.04 -6.01 17.73
N ALA A 53 3.13 -5.26 16.64
CA ALA A 53 2.33 -5.50 15.45
C ALA A 53 2.73 -6.82 14.78
N ALA A 54 1.75 -7.55 14.24
CA ALA A 54 1.98 -8.82 13.55
C ALA A 54 2.59 -8.66 12.14
N GLY A 55 2.78 -7.42 11.70
CA GLY A 55 3.34 -7.05 10.41
C GLY A 55 2.84 -5.68 9.98
N VAL A 56 3.05 -5.36 8.70
CA VAL A 56 2.59 -4.14 8.06
C VAL A 56 1.40 -4.44 7.16
N GLY A 57 0.22 -3.97 7.55
CA GLY A 57 -1.03 -4.13 6.81
C GLY A 57 -1.20 -3.11 5.70
N LEU A 58 -0.52 -1.96 5.82
CA LEU A 58 -0.50 -0.92 4.80
C LEU A 58 0.83 -0.17 4.83
N TYR A 59 1.61 -0.32 3.77
CA TYR A 59 2.75 0.53 3.48
C TYR A 59 2.40 1.47 2.32
N ARG A 60 2.36 2.75 2.62
CA ARG A 60 2.07 3.80 1.63
C ARG A 60 3.36 4.18 0.92
N THR A 61 3.31 4.27 -0.40
CA THR A 61 4.51 4.47 -1.23
C THR A 61 4.59 5.88 -1.85
N GLU A 62 3.62 6.73 -1.54
CA GLU A 62 3.49 8.07 -2.12
C GLU A 62 4.70 8.97 -1.85
N PHE A 63 5.34 8.81 -0.68
CA PHE A 63 6.52 9.60 -0.30
C PHE A 63 7.69 9.44 -1.30
N LEU A 64 7.79 8.28 -1.98
CA LEU A 64 8.82 8.03 -3.00
C LEU A 64 8.68 8.95 -4.22
N TYR A 65 7.49 9.50 -4.42
CA TYR A 65 7.17 10.37 -5.55
C TYR A 65 7.18 11.87 -5.19
N MET A 66 7.40 12.20 -3.91
CA MET A 66 7.37 13.59 -3.44
C MET A 66 8.73 14.28 -3.60
N ASN A 67 8.69 15.60 -3.83
CA ASN A 67 9.88 16.47 -3.89
C ASN A 67 10.93 16.04 -4.94
N ARG A 68 10.48 15.57 -6.10
CA ARG A 68 11.38 15.12 -7.19
C ARG A 68 10.83 15.52 -8.58
N ASN A 69 11.74 15.61 -9.54
CA ASN A 69 11.42 16.03 -10.90
C ASN A 69 11.06 14.87 -11.86
N SER A 70 11.28 13.62 -11.42
CA SER A 70 10.96 12.41 -12.17
C SER A 70 10.47 11.33 -11.23
N PRO A 71 9.58 10.43 -11.70
CA PRO A 71 9.17 9.29 -10.89
C PRO A 71 10.36 8.40 -10.53
N PRO A 72 10.29 7.64 -9.42
CA PRO A 72 11.31 6.67 -9.06
C PRO A 72 11.43 5.60 -10.17
N ASP A 73 12.64 5.15 -10.41
CA ASP A 73 12.87 4.01 -11.28
C ASP A 73 12.67 2.67 -10.53
N GLU A 74 12.80 1.56 -11.25
CA GLU A 74 12.62 0.23 -10.69
C GLU A 74 13.61 -0.08 -9.56
N GLU A 75 14.86 0.35 -9.69
CA GLU A 75 15.90 0.04 -8.70
C GLU A 75 15.71 0.85 -7.42
N GLU A 76 15.36 2.12 -7.52
CA GLU A 76 15.02 2.96 -6.36
C GLU A 76 13.85 2.36 -5.56
N HIS A 77 12.81 1.86 -6.24
CA HIS A 77 11.72 1.15 -5.61
C HIS A 77 12.20 -0.13 -4.93
N PHE A 78 12.98 -0.93 -5.64
CA PHE A 78 13.47 -2.22 -5.15
C PHE A 78 14.35 -2.05 -3.91
N GLU A 79 15.32 -1.14 -3.94
CA GLU A 79 16.19 -0.84 -2.80
C GLU A 79 15.37 -0.42 -1.57
N THR A 80 14.40 0.48 -1.75
CA THR A 80 13.51 0.90 -0.66
C THR A 80 12.75 -0.28 -0.07
N TYR A 81 12.17 -1.16 -0.90
CA TYR A 81 11.43 -2.31 -0.40
C TYR A 81 12.35 -3.33 0.30
N MET A 82 13.58 -3.48 -0.15
CA MET A 82 14.57 -4.32 0.50
C MET A 82 14.97 -3.81 1.88
N GLU A 83 15.11 -2.49 2.06
CA GLU A 83 15.34 -1.88 3.38
C GLU A 83 14.19 -2.19 4.34
N VAL A 84 12.94 -2.04 3.87
CA VAL A 84 11.74 -2.36 4.63
C VAL A 84 11.70 -3.83 5.05
N ILE A 85 11.91 -4.76 4.11
CA ILE A 85 11.92 -6.20 4.38
C ILE A 85 12.97 -6.55 5.44
N LYS A 86 14.16 -5.98 5.31
CA LYS A 86 15.25 -6.17 6.27
C LYS A 86 14.88 -5.67 7.67
N ALA A 87 14.24 -4.50 7.75
CA ALA A 87 13.80 -3.94 9.03
C ALA A 87 12.70 -4.77 9.69
N LEU A 88 11.80 -5.37 8.89
CA LEU A 88 10.68 -6.20 9.37
C LEU A 88 11.10 -7.62 9.81
N GLN A 89 12.29 -8.10 9.45
CA GLN A 89 12.85 -9.38 9.92
C GLN A 89 11.90 -10.58 9.75
N GLY A 90 11.23 -10.67 8.60
CA GLY A 90 10.33 -11.77 8.26
C GLY A 90 8.85 -11.52 8.62
N LEU A 91 8.50 -10.39 9.21
CA LEU A 91 7.09 -10.00 9.36
C LEU A 91 6.48 -9.66 7.98
N PRO A 92 5.18 -9.97 7.77
CA PRO A 92 4.51 -9.71 6.51
C PRO A 92 4.37 -8.21 6.21
N LEU A 93 4.50 -7.87 4.92
CA LEU A 93 4.42 -6.52 4.39
C LEU A 93 3.37 -6.45 3.28
N THR A 94 2.37 -5.60 3.44
CA THR A 94 1.43 -5.27 2.37
C THR A 94 1.79 -3.92 1.78
N ILE A 95 2.27 -3.92 0.53
CA ILE A 95 2.66 -2.70 -0.19
C ILE A 95 1.46 -2.22 -1.01
N ARG A 96 0.99 -1.01 -0.73
CA ARG A 96 0.01 -0.35 -1.57
C ARG A 96 0.71 0.29 -2.75
N THR A 97 0.26 -0.01 -3.97
CA THR A 97 0.72 0.72 -5.15
C THR A 97 0.32 2.18 -5.05
N VAL A 98 1.04 3.03 -5.76
CA VAL A 98 0.93 4.48 -5.66
C VAL A 98 -0.51 4.99 -5.81
N ASP A 99 -0.92 5.85 -4.88
CA ASP A 99 -2.22 6.52 -4.86
C ASP A 99 -2.03 8.05 -4.98
N LEU A 100 -1.59 8.49 -6.15
CA LEU A 100 -1.46 9.90 -6.48
C LEU A 100 -2.59 10.33 -7.42
N GLY A 101 -3.09 11.54 -7.19
CA GLY A 101 -4.01 12.22 -8.09
C GLY A 101 -3.23 13.04 -9.12
N ALA A 102 -3.86 13.32 -10.26
CA ALA A 102 -3.31 14.23 -11.26
C ALA A 102 -3.21 15.70 -10.78
N ASP A 103 -3.78 16.01 -9.63
CA ASP A 103 -3.77 17.29 -8.94
C ASP A 103 -2.60 17.46 -7.95
N LYS A 104 -1.98 16.38 -7.55
CA LYS A 104 -0.67 16.43 -6.87
C LYS A 104 0.39 16.44 -7.96
N GLU A 105 0.89 17.65 -8.26
CA GLU A 105 1.98 17.86 -9.19
C GLU A 105 3.20 17.03 -8.76
N VAL A 106 3.31 15.85 -9.33
CA VAL A 106 4.63 15.27 -9.55
C VAL A 106 5.17 16.09 -10.71
N ASP A 107 6.09 17.00 -10.43
CA ASP A 107 6.75 17.79 -11.45
C ASP A 107 7.30 16.85 -12.54
N GLY A 108 6.63 16.77 -13.68
CA GLY A 108 7.02 15.92 -14.80
C GLY A 108 5.97 14.94 -15.34
N VAL A 109 4.98 14.52 -14.54
CA VAL A 109 3.90 13.64 -15.01
C VAL A 109 2.57 14.39 -14.96
N GLY A 110 1.92 14.58 -16.11
CA GLY A 110 0.57 15.16 -16.17
C GLY A 110 0.45 16.61 -16.60
N ARG A 111 1.43 17.19 -17.28
CA ARG A 111 1.44 18.60 -17.75
C ARG A 111 0.35 19.02 -18.75
N GLN A 112 -0.65 18.21 -19.04
CA GLN A 112 -1.69 18.53 -20.04
C GLN A 112 -3.13 18.30 -19.63
N SER A 113 -3.50 18.35 -18.38
CA SER A 113 -4.94 18.37 -18.06
C SER A 113 -5.36 19.69 -17.44
N SER A 114 -5.91 20.53 -18.31
CA SER A 114 -6.74 21.70 -17.99
C SER A 114 -7.65 21.50 -16.78
N HIS A 115 -7.63 22.43 -15.85
CA HIS A 115 -8.64 23.03 -14.96
C HIS A 115 -10.04 22.39 -14.83
N ILE A 116 -10.20 21.09 -14.89
CA ILE A 116 -11.44 20.45 -14.47
C ILE A 116 -11.25 20.03 -13.02
N ARG A 117 -11.86 20.77 -12.10
CA ARG A 117 -12.08 20.36 -10.71
C ARG A 117 -13.01 19.15 -10.72
N SER A 118 -12.49 17.98 -11.08
CA SER A 118 -13.23 16.73 -10.92
C SER A 118 -13.14 16.30 -9.45
N ASN A 119 -14.17 15.61 -8.97
CA ASN A 119 -14.15 14.99 -7.65
C ASN A 119 -12.87 14.14 -7.52
N PRO A 120 -11.99 14.38 -6.53
CA PRO A 120 -10.71 13.68 -6.40
C PRO A 120 -10.86 12.14 -6.40
N ALA A 121 -11.94 11.62 -5.82
CA ALA A 121 -12.23 10.19 -5.78
C ALA A 121 -12.60 9.58 -7.15
N LEU A 122 -13.14 10.38 -8.08
CA LEU A 122 -13.61 9.94 -9.40
C LEU A 122 -12.69 10.40 -10.54
N GLY A 123 -11.68 11.21 -10.25
CA GLY A 123 -10.73 11.73 -11.20
C GLY A 123 -9.66 10.74 -11.66
N LEU A 124 -8.70 11.23 -12.42
CA LEU A 124 -7.52 10.48 -12.85
C LEU A 124 -6.53 10.38 -11.67
N ARG A 125 -6.64 9.32 -10.88
CA ARG A 125 -5.75 9.03 -9.75
C ARG A 125 -5.53 7.54 -9.58
N ALA A 126 -4.53 7.18 -8.80
CA ALA A 126 -4.21 5.82 -8.39
C ALA A 126 -4.22 4.85 -9.59
N VAL A 127 -4.97 3.77 -9.50
CA VAL A 127 -5.08 2.73 -10.52
C VAL A 127 -5.40 3.30 -11.92
N ARG A 128 -6.26 4.31 -12.03
CA ARG A 128 -6.63 4.90 -13.34
C ARG A 128 -5.46 5.65 -13.97
N LEU A 129 -4.69 6.38 -13.16
CA LEU A 129 -3.45 7.02 -13.60
C LEU A 129 -2.43 5.96 -14.00
N CYS A 130 -2.24 4.95 -13.17
CA CYS A 130 -1.30 3.85 -13.40
C CYS A 130 -1.58 3.08 -14.70
N LEU A 131 -2.85 2.83 -15.00
CA LEU A 131 -3.24 2.13 -16.24
C LEU A 131 -3.12 3.02 -17.49
N LYS A 132 -3.28 4.35 -17.33
CA LYS A 132 -3.08 5.32 -18.42
C LYS A 132 -1.60 5.55 -18.71
N GLU A 133 -0.75 5.49 -17.70
CA GLU A 133 0.69 5.76 -17.77
C GLU A 133 1.49 4.50 -17.34
N PRO A 134 1.56 3.45 -18.18
CA PRO A 134 2.21 2.18 -17.82
C PRO A 134 3.69 2.34 -17.45
N GLU A 135 4.39 3.27 -18.08
CA GLU A 135 5.80 3.60 -17.78
C GLU A 135 6.01 4.07 -16.34
N PHE A 136 4.98 4.63 -15.74
CA PHE A 136 4.98 5.05 -14.35
C PHE A 136 4.68 3.88 -13.39
N PHE A 137 3.86 2.93 -13.83
CA PHE A 137 3.34 1.86 -12.97
C PHE A 137 4.18 0.58 -13.00
N ARG A 138 4.64 0.17 -14.19
CA ARG A 138 5.40 -1.09 -14.37
C ARG A 138 6.69 -1.15 -13.53
N PRO A 139 7.50 -0.08 -13.40
CA PRO A 139 8.68 -0.09 -12.53
C PRO A 139 8.34 -0.42 -11.08
N GLN A 140 7.29 0.20 -10.52
CA GLN A 140 6.85 -0.08 -9.16
C GLN A 140 6.41 -1.54 -8.98
N LEU A 141 5.53 -2.04 -9.85
CA LEU A 141 5.06 -3.43 -9.76
C LEU A 141 6.20 -4.43 -9.90
N ARG A 142 7.12 -4.21 -10.86
CA ARG A 142 8.27 -5.09 -11.06
C ARG A 142 9.16 -5.13 -9.84
N ALA A 143 9.44 -3.97 -9.24
CA ALA A 143 10.21 -3.88 -8.00
C ALA A 143 9.56 -4.64 -6.84
N ILE A 144 8.23 -4.52 -6.66
CA ILE A 144 7.51 -5.26 -5.62
C ILE A 144 7.60 -6.77 -5.88
N ILE A 145 7.39 -7.22 -7.12
CA ILE A 145 7.48 -8.64 -7.47
C ILE A 145 8.90 -9.16 -7.23
N ARG A 146 9.95 -8.45 -7.63
CA ARG A 146 11.35 -8.81 -7.34
C ARG A 146 11.61 -8.91 -5.84
N ALA A 147 11.15 -7.93 -5.08
CA ALA A 147 11.35 -7.88 -3.64
C ALA A 147 10.66 -9.05 -2.91
N SER A 148 9.61 -9.63 -3.47
CA SER A 148 8.90 -10.77 -2.89
C SER A 148 9.75 -12.05 -2.75
N ALA A 149 10.86 -12.16 -3.47
CA ALA A 149 11.83 -13.24 -3.27
C ALA A 149 12.52 -13.19 -1.90
N HIS A 150 12.47 -12.05 -1.21
CA HIS A 150 13.25 -11.77 -0.02
C HIS A 150 12.42 -11.66 1.27
N GLY A 151 11.09 -11.69 1.16
CA GLY A 151 10.20 -11.63 2.32
C GLY A 151 8.74 -11.78 1.97
N PRO A 152 7.86 -11.99 2.96
CA PRO A 152 6.43 -12.21 2.75
C PRO A 152 5.73 -10.89 2.37
N ILE A 153 5.66 -10.63 1.07
CA ILE A 153 5.04 -9.42 0.49
C ILE A 153 3.66 -9.73 -0.06
N ARG A 154 2.77 -8.73 0.03
CA ARG A 154 1.48 -8.68 -0.66
C ARG A 154 1.37 -7.36 -1.42
N ILE A 155 0.73 -7.40 -2.59
CA ILE A 155 0.41 -6.21 -3.39
C ILE A 155 -1.02 -5.78 -3.05
N MET A 156 -1.23 -4.51 -2.77
CA MET A 156 -2.56 -3.93 -2.59
C MET A 156 -2.80 -2.82 -3.59
N ILE A 157 -3.89 -2.93 -4.34
CA ILE A 157 -4.27 -1.97 -5.37
C ILE A 157 -5.31 -1.00 -4.80
N PRO A 158 -5.02 0.31 -4.75
CA PRO A 158 -5.97 1.32 -4.27
C PRO A 158 -7.00 1.68 -5.34
N MET A 159 -8.11 2.27 -4.91
CA MET A 159 -9.10 2.98 -5.75
C MET A 159 -9.72 2.13 -6.86
N LEU A 160 -9.80 0.81 -6.70
CA LEU A 160 -10.48 -0.05 -7.66
C LEU A 160 -11.95 0.34 -7.80
N THR A 161 -12.42 0.54 -9.04
CA THR A 161 -13.78 0.98 -9.33
C THR A 161 -14.58 -0.07 -10.08
N ASN A 162 -13.93 -0.83 -10.96
CA ASN A 162 -14.58 -1.80 -11.83
C ASN A 162 -13.67 -3.02 -12.12
N THR A 163 -14.28 -4.05 -12.69
CA THR A 163 -13.59 -5.31 -13.02
C THR A 163 -12.59 -5.19 -14.14
N GLN A 164 -12.75 -4.24 -15.05
CA GLN A 164 -11.82 -4.04 -16.16
C GLN A 164 -10.48 -3.51 -15.65
N GLU A 165 -10.50 -2.55 -14.72
CA GLU A 165 -9.28 -2.06 -14.05
C GLU A 165 -8.54 -3.22 -13.37
N MET A 166 -9.26 -4.04 -12.60
CA MET A 166 -8.69 -5.21 -11.93
C MET A 166 -8.06 -6.19 -12.93
N GLN A 167 -8.78 -6.54 -13.99
CA GLN A 167 -8.29 -7.49 -15.01
C GLN A 167 -7.04 -6.97 -15.71
N GLN A 168 -6.98 -5.67 -16.04
CA GLN A 168 -5.80 -5.06 -16.66
C GLN A 168 -4.59 -5.10 -15.73
N ILE A 169 -4.79 -4.87 -14.43
CA ILE A 169 -3.69 -4.96 -13.45
C ILE A 169 -3.18 -6.39 -13.34
N LEU A 170 -4.08 -7.37 -13.19
CA LEU A 170 -3.70 -8.78 -13.10
C LEU A 170 -2.94 -9.21 -14.36
N PHE A 171 -3.38 -8.77 -15.54
CA PHE A 171 -2.67 -9.00 -16.79
C PHE A 171 -1.25 -8.40 -16.78
N ILE A 172 -1.08 -7.16 -16.34
CA ILE A 172 0.24 -6.51 -16.22
C ILE A 172 1.14 -7.28 -15.25
N VAL A 173 0.61 -7.74 -14.13
CA VAL A 173 1.38 -8.54 -13.16
C VAL A 173 1.85 -9.85 -13.78
N ASP A 174 0.99 -10.55 -14.52
CA ASP A 174 1.34 -11.80 -15.19
C ASP A 174 2.39 -11.60 -16.30
N GLU A 175 2.30 -10.51 -17.07
CA GLU A 175 3.34 -10.12 -18.01
C GLU A 175 4.69 -9.90 -17.31
N LEU A 176 4.68 -9.14 -16.19
CA LEU A 176 5.90 -8.84 -15.43
C LEU A 176 6.51 -10.10 -14.80
N LYS A 177 5.69 -11.03 -14.27
CA LYS A 177 6.16 -12.34 -13.79
C LYS A 177 6.84 -13.11 -14.92
N THR A 178 6.22 -13.15 -16.10
CA THR A 178 6.78 -13.80 -17.28
C THR A 178 8.11 -13.16 -17.73
N GLU A 179 8.21 -11.84 -17.74
CA GLU A 179 9.45 -11.13 -18.05
C GLU A 179 10.57 -11.46 -17.05
N LEU A 180 10.26 -11.55 -15.76
CA LEU A 180 11.23 -11.89 -14.72
C LEU A 180 11.68 -13.34 -14.82
N GLU A 181 10.76 -14.28 -15.09
CA GLU A 181 11.10 -15.69 -15.35
C GLU A 181 12.05 -15.84 -16.55
N ASN A 182 11.75 -15.16 -17.67
CA ASN A 182 12.60 -15.19 -18.86
C ASN A 182 14.02 -14.62 -18.59
N LYS A 183 14.15 -13.72 -17.64
CA LYS A 183 15.43 -13.14 -17.20
C LYS A 183 16.08 -13.93 -16.06
N SER A 184 15.48 -15.04 -15.62
CA SER A 184 15.92 -15.84 -14.47
C SER A 184 16.04 -15.03 -13.17
N ILE A 185 15.19 -14.03 -12.98
CA ILE A 185 15.10 -13.21 -11.77
C ILE A 185 14.11 -13.87 -10.81
N SER A 186 14.55 -14.15 -9.59
CA SER A 186 13.73 -14.81 -8.57
C SER A 186 12.63 -13.89 -8.03
N PHE A 187 11.45 -14.45 -7.77
CA PHE A 187 10.33 -13.80 -7.09
C PHE A 187 9.41 -14.86 -6.47
N ASP A 188 8.50 -14.46 -5.59
CA ASP A 188 7.45 -15.34 -5.06
C ASP A 188 6.36 -15.53 -6.12
N LYS A 189 6.25 -16.74 -6.67
CA LYS A 189 5.22 -17.08 -7.68
C LYS A 189 3.80 -16.97 -7.15
N GLU A 190 3.63 -17.15 -5.85
CA GLU A 190 2.35 -17.13 -5.13
C GLU A 190 2.10 -15.77 -4.44
N ILE A 191 2.82 -14.72 -4.85
CA ILE A 191 2.62 -13.38 -4.30
C ILE A 191 1.15 -12.98 -4.34
N LYS A 192 0.61 -12.60 -3.20
CA LYS A 192 -0.81 -12.28 -3.02
C LYS A 192 -1.14 -10.88 -3.52
N ILE A 193 -2.24 -10.77 -4.28
CA ILE A 193 -2.73 -9.51 -4.83
C ILE A 193 -4.11 -9.23 -4.25
N GLY A 194 -4.26 -8.08 -3.63
CA GLY A 194 -5.53 -7.62 -3.07
C GLY A 194 -5.95 -6.26 -3.60
N GLY A 195 -7.18 -5.91 -3.31
CA GLY A 195 -7.77 -4.63 -3.68
C GLY A 195 -8.30 -3.87 -2.47
N MET A 196 -8.15 -2.54 -2.50
CA MET A 196 -8.76 -1.68 -1.51
C MET A 196 -10.16 -1.31 -1.97
N ILE A 197 -11.14 -1.64 -1.15
CA ILE A 197 -12.55 -1.29 -1.32
C ILE A 197 -12.77 0.04 -0.60
N GLU A 198 -12.73 1.12 -1.37
CA GLU A 198 -12.80 2.50 -0.86
C GLU A 198 -13.61 3.42 -1.77
N VAL A 199 -14.13 2.88 -2.87
CA VAL A 199 -15.05 3.56 -3.79
C VAL A 199 -16.43 2.90 -3.66
N PRO A 200 -17.54 3.66 -3.61
CA PRO A 200 -18.87 3.08 -3.47
C PRO A 200 -19.20 2.00 -4.50
N ALA A 201 -18.77 2.15 -5.75
CA ALA A 201 -18.98 1.15 -6.80
C ALA A 201 -18.33 -0.20 -6.45
N SER A 202 -17.08 -0.19 -5.97
CA SER A 202 -16.40 -1.43 -5.57
C SER A 202 -16.99 -2.04 -4.29
N ALA A 203 -17.55 -1.23 -3.39
CA ALA A 203 -18.22 -1.74 -2.20
C ALA A 203 -19.51 -2.50 -2.54
N ILE A 204 -20.29 -1.98 -3.51
CA ILE A 204 -21.52 -2.63 -3.97
C ILE A 204 -21.24 -3.95 -4.70
N CYS A 205 -20.12 -4.02 -5.43
CA CYS A 205 -19.71 -5.18 -6.23
C CYS A 205 -18.54 -5.95 -5.60
N ALA A 206 -18.38 -5.92 -4.28
CA ALA A 206 -17.23 -6.50 -3.59
C ALA A 206 -17.08 -8.01 -3.81
N ASP A 207 -18.17 -8.72 -4.00
CA ASP A 207 -18.22 -10.15 -4.34
C ASP A 207 -17.47 -10.47 -5.62
N ILE A 208 -17.58 -9.62 -6.65
CA ILE A 208 -16.89 -9.81 -7.93
C ILE A 208 -15.36 -9.66 -7.76
N PHE A 209 -14.92 -8.71 -6.92
CA PHE A 209 -13.50 -8.54 -6.61
C PHE A 209 -12.97 -9.70 -5.75
N ALA A 210 -13.75 -10.17 -4.78
CA ALA A 210 -13.39 -11.29 -3.92
C ALA A 210 -13.21 -12.61 -4.67
N ASP A 211 -13.86 -12.79 -5.82
CA ASP A 211 -13.70 -13.99 -6.67
C ASP A 211 -12.33 -14.05 -7.38
N LYS A 212 -11.67 -12.92 -7.56
CA LYS A 212 -10.45 -12.81 -8.38
C LYS A 212 -9.20 -12.38 -7.59
N LEU A 213 -9.38 -11.73 -6.47
CA LEU A 213 -8.30 -11.21 -5.64
C LEU A 213 -8.09 -12.09 -4.41
N ASP A 214 -6.84 -12.20 -3.96
CA ASP A 214 -6.49 -13.02 -2.80
C ASP A 214 -7.00 -12.45 -1.47
N PHE A 215 -7.20 -11.14 -1.39
CA PHE A 215 -7.73 -10.45 -0.21
C PHE A 215 -8.35 -9.10 -0.59
N LEU A 216 -9.20 -8.60 0.28
CA LEU A 216 -9.77 -7.26 0.19
C LEU A 216 -9.39 -6.45 1.44
N SER A 217 -9.15 -5.16 1.24
CA SER A 217 -8.95 -4.18 2.31
C SER A 217 -10.06 -3.14 2.25
N ILE A 218 -10.53 -2.65 3.40
CA ILE A 218 -11.57 -1.62 3.46
C ILE A 218 -10.91 -0.29 3.77
N GLY A 219 -10.98 0.65 2.82
CA GLY A 219 -10.48 2.03 2.95
C GLY A 219 -11.55 2.96 3.50
N THR A 220 -11.69 3.01 4.82
CA THR A 220 -12.78 3.75 5.48
C THR A 220 -12.72 5.26 5.29
N ASN A 221 -11.53 5.84 5.05
CA ASN A 221 -11.38 7.29 4.90
C ASN A 221 -12.02 7.84 3.63
N ASP A 222 -11.95 7.07 2.52
CA ASP A 222 -12.49 7.48 1.22
C ASP A 222 -13.91 6.95 1.00
N LEU A 223 -14.32 5.92 1.75
CA LEU A 223 -15.64 5.29 1.58
C LEU A 223 -16.76 5.98 2.36
N ILE A 224 -16.46 6.75 3.41
CA ILE A 224 -17.43 7.40 4.32
C ILE A 224 -17.78 8.81 3.85
#